data_d71fde85b0794727c1f78e7e5fca3011
#
_entry.id   d71fde85b0794727c1f78e7e5fca3011
#
_cell.length_a   1.000
_cell.length_b   1.000
_cell.length_c   1.000
_cell.angle_alpha   90.00
_cell.angle_beta   90.00
_cell.angle_gamma   90.00
#
_symmetry.space_group_name_H-M   'P 1'
#
loop_
_entity.id
_entity.type
_entity.pdbx_description
1 polymer ?
#
loop_
_entity_poly.entity_id
_entity_poly.type
_entity_poly.pdbx_seq_one_letter_code
_entity_poly.pdbx_strand_id
1 'polypeptide(L)'
;PIIIVHNNEDNDKKYCQIFENSLNQELKKIGKKDSSYHKVIYRNSGISGVTKVMSKVDTNIVITLSNGEVFVTGYVSNLYKVSNDYKMIVFGLPTWKSFDNIETDYLQNINLHMFSPSFIDYMDENVKQFILSYRQQYKTEPDKYAFLGYDLGMFFFSAFMKYGLHFEKCVDKMSGNYLQSNYRFRK
;
A
#
# COMPACT_ATOMS: atom_id res chain seq x y z
N PRO A 1 -17.99 -3.85 9.80
CA PRO A 1 -18.26 -2.71 8.90
C PRO A 1 -17.01 -2.26 8.15
N ILE A 2 -17.20 -1.69 6.95
CA ILE A 2 -16.14 -1.05 6.16
C ILE A 2 -16.33 0.46 6.32
N ILE A 3 -15.25 1.18 6.64
CA ILE A 3 -15.26 2.61 6.91
C ILE A 3 -14.17 3.27 6.08
N ILE A 4 -14.54 4.18 5.19
CA ILE A 4 -13.62 4.98 4.40
C ILE A 4 -13.44 6.33 5.08
N VAL A 5 -12.20 6.67 5.42
CA VAL A 5 -11.85 7.91 6.13
C VAL A 5 -10.93 8.77 5.27
N HIS A 6 -11.18 10.06 5.22
CA HIS A 6 -10.29 11.04 4.59
C HIS A 6 -10.42 12.42 5.24
N ASN A 7 -9.41 13.29 5.04
CA ASN A 7 -9.36 14.63 5.63
C ASN A 7 -9.96 15.73 4.74
N ASN A 8 -10.53 15.38 3.58
CA ASN A 8 -11.17 16.31 2.63
C ASN A 8 -10.19 17.27 1.92
N GLU A 9 -8.92 16.92 1.82
CA GLU A 9 -7.97 17.62 0.95
C GLU A 9 -8.19 17.22 -0.52
N ASP A 10 -7.68 18.00 -1.46
CA ASP A 10 -7.98 17.75 -2.89
C ASP A 10 -7.45 16.41 -3.39
N ASN A 11 -6.27 16.02 -2.94
CA ASN A 11 -5.73 14.69 -3.23
C ASN A 11 -6.56 13.56 -2.60
N ASP A 12 -7.05 13.77 -1.37
CA ASP A 12 -7.90 12.81 -0.67
C ASP A 12 -9.19 12.55 -1.44
N LYS A 13 -9.84 13.60 -1.92
CA LYS A 13 -11.08 13.50 -2.73
C LYS A 13 -10.85 12.65 -3.98
N LYS A 14 -9.72 12.87 -4.65
CA LYS A 14 -9.32 12.11 -5.85
C LYS A 14 -9.10 10.64 -5.51
N TYR A 15 -8.35 10.35 -4.44
CA TYR A 15 -8.11 8.97 -3.99
C TYR A 15 -9.42 8.27 -3.60
N CYS A 16 -10.28 8.97 -2.84
CA CYS A 16 -11.59 8.44 -2.47
C CYS A 16 -12.44 8.11 -3.70
N GLN A 17 -12.52 9.00 -4.67
CA GLN A 17 -13.32 8.78 -5.88
C GLN A 17 -12.82 7.56 -6.67
N ILE A 18 -11.51 7.43 -6.87
CA ILE A 18 -10.91 6.29 -7.58
C ILE A 18 -11.19 5.00 -6.83
N PHE A 19 -10.99 5.01 -5.51
CA PHE A 19 -11.20 3.84 -4.67
C PHE A 19 -12.67 3.42 -4.64
N GLU A 20 -13.60 4.36 -4.41
CA GLU A 20 -15.04 4.10 -4.37
C GLU A 20 -15.56 3.55 -5.70
N ASN A 21 -15.09 4.08 -6.82
CA ASN A 21 -15.46 3.57 -8.15
C ASN A 21 -15.04 2.10 -8.32
N SER A 22 -13.80 1.78 -7.92
CA SER A 22 -13.28 0.41 -8.00
C SER A 22 -14.01 -0.53 -7.03
N LEU A 23 -14.23 -0.09 -5.80
CA LEU A 23 -14.96 -0.86 -4.78
C LEU A 23 -16.39 -1.16 -5.23
N ASN A 24 -17.11 -0.17 -5.75
CA ASN A 24 -18.48 -0.33 -6.22
C ASN A 24 -18.55 -1.27 -7.43
N GLN A 25 -17.56 -1.26 -8.32
CA GLN A 25 -17.48 -2.24 -9.41
C GLN A 25 -17.34 -3.66 -8.87
N GLU A 26 -16.47 -3.90 -7.89
CA GLU A 26 -16.29 -5.21 -7.29
C GLU A 26 -17.52 -5.66 -6.47
N LEU A 27 -18.13 -4.75 -5.70
CA LEU A 27 -19.35 -5.04 -4.96
C LEU A 27 -20.50 -5.47 -5.88
N LYS A 28 -20.66 -4.82 -7.04
CA LYS A 28 -21.65 -5.21 -8.06
C LYS A 28 -21.42 -6.64 -8.60
N LYS A 29 -20.16 -7.02 -8.85
CA LYS A 29 -19.82 -8.38 -9.31
C LYS A 29 -20.25 -9.47 -8.33
N ILE A 30 -20.21 -9.18 -7.02
CA ILE A 30 -20.62 -10.13 -5.96
C ILE A 30 -22.06 -9.92 -5.48
N GLY A 31 -22.85 -9.13 -6.21
CA GLY A 31 -24.27 -8.89 -5.90
C GLY A 31 -24.55 -8.04 -4.66
N LYS A 32 -23.56 -7.32 -4.14
CA LYS A 32 -23.74 -6.40 -3.02
C LYS A 32 -24.05 -4.99 -3.50
N LYS A 33 -24.86 -4.24 -2.68
CA LYS A 33 -25.25 -2.86 -3.01
C LYS A 33 -24.12 -1.87 -2.66
N ASP A 34 -24.15 -0.70 -3.30
CA ASP A 34 -23.21 0.42 -3.12
C ASP A 34 -23.17 0.99 -1.68
N SER A 35 -24.13 0.65 -0.83
CA SER A 35 -24.24 1.13 0.56
C SER A 35 -23.58 0.22 1.62
N SER A 36 -22.69 -0.67 1.20
CA SER A 36 -22.03 -1.65 2.09
C SER A 36 -20.90 -1.05 2.93
N TYR A 37 -20.67 0.26 2.88
CA TYR A 37 -19.62 0.95 3.64
C TYR A 37 -20.06 2.32 4.14
N HIS A 38 -19.36 2.84 5.16
CA HIS A 38 -19.54 4.19 5.69
C HIS A 38 -18.42 5.11 5.21
N LYS A 39 -18.75 6.37 4.91
CA LYS A 39 -17.77 7.39 4.57
C LYS A 39 -17.70 8.46 5.64
N VAL A 40 -16.51 8.76 6.12
CA VAL A 40 -16.26 9.73 7.18
C VAL A 40 -15.28 10.80 6.71
N ILE A 41 -15.69 12.05 6.75
CA ILE A 41 -14.81 13.21 6.55
C ILE A 41 -14.28 13.61 7.94
N TYR A 42 -13.02 13.25 8.19
CA TYR A 42 -12.44 13.42 9.54
C TYR A 42 -12.32 14.88 9.97
N ARG A 43 -11.98 15.79 9.06
CA ARG A 43 -11.92 17.25 9.35
C ARG A 43 -13.22 17.78 9.98
N ASN A 44 -14.36 17.21 9.62
CA ASN A 44 -15.66 17.68 10.09
C ASN A 44 -16.11 17.05 11.41
N SER A 45 -15.70 15.81 11.66
CA SER A 45 -16.27 15.00 12.73
C SER A 45 -15.26 14.42 13.73
N GLY A 46 -13.96 14.52 13.40
CA GLY A 46 -12.90 13.96 14.23
C GLY A 46 -13.03 12.45 14.44
N ILE A 47 -12.40 11.98 15.51
CA ILE A 47 -12.48 10.55 15.89
C ILE A 47 -13.91 10.11 16.26
N SER A 48 -14.72 11.00 16.82
CA SER A 48 -16.11 10.68 17.17
C SER A 48 -16.96 10.32 15.95
N GLY A 49 -16.69 10.92 14.79
CA GLY A 49 -17.34 10.53 13.53
C GLY A 49 -16.98 9.12 13.08
N VAL A 50 -15.75 8.69 13.33
CA VAL A 50 -15.29 7.33 13.02
C VAL A 50 -15.91 6.32 14.00
N THR A 51 -15.81 6.57 15.30
CA THR A 51 -16.34 5.65 16.33
C THR A 51 -17.86 5.51 16.29
N LYS A 52 -18.59 6.53 15.82
CA LYS A 52 -20.06 6.48 15.66
C LYS A 52 -20.50 5.39 14.67
N VAL A 53 -19.69 5.06 13.69
CA VAL A 53 -20.00 4.06 12.66
C VAL A 53 -19.28 2.73 12.90
N MET A 54 -18.43 2.65 13.91
CA MET A 54 -17.73 1.43 14.32
C MET A 54 -18.64 0.48 15.10
N SER A 55 -18.45 -0.82 14.88
CA SER A 55 -19.03 -1.90 15.69
C SER A 55 -18.11 -2.20 16.88
N LYS A 56 -18.71 -2.40 18.07
CA LYS A 56 -17.98 -2.89 19.24
C LYS A 56 -17.82 -4.41 19.26
N VAL A 57 -18.59 -5.11 18.44
CA VAL A 57 -18.63 -6.58 18.40
C VAL A 57 -17.80 -7.10 17.23
N ASP A 58 -18.01 -6.52 16.05
CA ASP A 58 -17.36 -6.96 14.82
C ASP A 58 -16.03 -6.25 14.59
N THR A 59 -15.16 -6.87 13.81
CA THR A 59 -13.93 -6.22 13.34
C THR A 59 -14.25 -5.13 12.34
N ASN A 60 -13.75 -3.93 12.60
CA ASN A 60 -13.90 -2.76 11.73
C ASN A 60 -12.77 -2.71 10.71
N ILE A 61 -13.09 -2.63 9.43
CA ILE A 61 -12.12 -2.41 8.36
C ILE A 61 -12.12 -0.92 8.06
N VAL A 62 -11.04 -0.24 8.45
CA VAL A 62 -10.90 1.21 8.30
C VAL A 62 -9.90 1.49 7.17
N ILE A 63 -10.35 2.15 6.12
CA ILE A 63 -9.53 2.47 4.94
C ILE A 63 -9.32 3.98 4.92
N THR A 64 -8.08 4.40 5.15
CA THR A 64 -7.73 5.82 5.24
C THR A 64 -7.04 6.28 3.98
N LEU A 65 -7.67 7.20 3.27
CA LEU A 65 -7.26 7.71 1.96
C LEU A 65 -6.78 9.16 2.07
N SER A 66 -5.80 9.40 2.94
CA SER A 66 -5.11 10.69 3.11
C SER A 66 -3.62 10.47 3.33
N ASN A 67 -2.80 11.37 2.79
CA ASN A 67 -1.34 11.31 2.86
C ASN A 67 -0.70 12.56 3.51
N GLY A 68 -1.49 13.43 4.12
CA GLY A 68 -0.96 14.56 4.91
C GLY A 68 -0.36 14.08 6.21
N GLU A 69 0.95 14.23 6.41
CA GLU A 69 1.67 13.71 7.58
C GLU A 69 1.07 14.21 8.91
N VAL A 70 0.80 15.52 9.02
CA VAL A 70 0.22 16.12 10.23
C VAL A 70 -1.16 15.50 10.56
N PHE A 71 -1.98 15.32 9.55
CA PHE A 71 -3.27 14.65 9.72
C PHE A 71 -3.07 13.20 10.17
N VAL A 72 -2.24 12.44 9.46
CA VAL A 72 -2.05 11.00 9.70
C VAL A 72 -1.51 10.75 11.09
N THR A 73 -0.51 11.53 11.54
CA THR A 73 0.07 11.41 12.89
C THR A 73 -1.00 11.61 13.98
N GLY A 74 -1.78 12.68 13.89
CA GLY A 74 -2.85 12.94 14.85
C GLY A 74 -3.98 11.92 14.78
N TYR A 75 -4.33 11.47 13.58
CA TYR A 75 -5.36 10.47 13.34
C TYR A 75 -4.98 9.10 13.91
N VAL A 76 -3.77 8.62 13.65
CA VAL A 76 -3.24 7.34 14.18
C VAL A 76 -3.21 7.37 15.71
N SER A 77 -2.74 8.46 16.32
CA SER A 77 -2.77 8.64 17.78
C SER A 77 -4.20 8.55 18.34
N ASN A 78 -5.18 9.14 17.66
CA ASN A 78 -6.57 9.08 18.09
C ASN A 78 -7.21 7.70 17.87
N LEU A 79 -6.86 6.97 16.81
CA LEU A 79 -7.27 5.58 16.63
C LEU A 79 -6.67 4.68 17.72
N TYR A 80 -5.41 4.89 18.07
CA TYR A 80 -4.76 4.15 19.15
C TYR A 80 -5.51 4.31 20.49
N LYS A 81 -5.96 5.52 20.84
CA LYS A 81 -6.72 5.76 22.07
C LYS A 81 -8.02 4.96 22.16
N VAL A 82 -8.61 4.61 21.03
CA VAL A 82 -9.88 3.84 20.96
C VAL A 82 -9.67 2.38 20.58
N SER A 83 -8.44 1.94 20.36
CA SER A 83 -8.12 0.57 19.91
C SER A 83 -8.51 -0.51 20.93
N ASN A 84 -8.54 -0.18 22.22
CA ASN A 84 -8.99 -1.11 23.26
C ASN A 84 -10.51 -1.35 23.24
N ASP A 85 -11.28 -0.38 22.72
CA ASP A 85 -12.76 -0.45 22.70
C ASP A 85 -13.29 -1.03 21.38
N TYR A 86 -12.49 -0.97 20.32
CA TYR A 86 -12.90 -1.36 18.97
C TYR A 86 -11.84 -2.24 18.30
N LYS A 87 -12.21 -3.47 17.95
CA LYS A 87 -11.38 -4.30 17.09
C LYS A 87 -11.33 -3.67 15.70
N MET A 88 -10.12 -3.41 15.19
CA MET A 88 -9.95 -2.79 13.87
C MET A 88 -8.79 -3.36 13.09
N ILE A 89 -8.88 -3.24 11.77
CA ILE A 89 -7.81 -3.41 10.80
C ILE A 89 -7.77 -2.12 10.00
N VAL A 90 -6.66 -1.41 10.05
CA VAL A 90 -6.52 -0.12 9.37
C VAL A 90 -5.68 -0.29 8.11
N PHE A 91 -6.18 0.20 6.99
CA PHE A 91 -5.44 0.28 5.73
C PHE A 91 -5.03 1.73 5.49
N GLY A 92 -3.73 1.95 5.41
CA GLY A 92 -3.13 3.25 5.11
C GLY A 92 -2.46 3.30 3.74
N LEU A 93 -2.09 4.50 3.30
CA LEU A 93 -1.38 4.70 2.05
C LEU A 93 0.12 4.36 2.20
N PRO A 94 0.80 3.94 1.13
CA PRO A 94 2.23 3.60 1.17
C PRO A 94 3.14 4.72 1.66
N THR A 95 2.73 5.98 1.52
CA THR A 95 3.48 7.16 1.97
C THR A 95 3.65 7.22 3.49
N TRP A 96 2.76 6.58 4.27
CA TRP A 96 2.85 6.59 5.73
C TRP A 96 4.15 5.93 6.25
N LYS A 97 4.73 5.04 5.46
CA LYS A 97 6.02 4.40 5.78
C LYS A 97 7.18 5.41 5.91
N SER A 98 7.07 6.58 5.28
CA SER A 98 8.10 7.63 5.30
C SER A 98 7.86 8.71 6.36
N PHE A 99 6.83 8.57 7.20
CA PHE A 99 6.52 9.52 8.26
C PHE A 99 7.26 9.15 9.55
N ASP A 100 8.21 9.98 9.94
CA ASP A 100 9.08 9.72 11.10
C ASP A 100 8.39 10.00 12.45
N ASN A 101 7.27 10.74 12.43
CA ASN A 101 6.59 11.20 13.64
C ASN A 101 5.47 10.26 14.14
N ILE A 102 5.39 9.03 13.62
CA ILE A 102 4.38 8.05 14.03
C ILE A 102 5.05 6.95 14.85
N GLU A 103 4.59 6.79 16.08
CA GLU A 103 5.09 5.75 16.95
C GLU A 103 4.72 4.35 16.43
N THR A 104 5.70 3.46 16.33
CA THR A 104 5.52 2.09 15.82
C THR A 104 4.48 1.31 16.64
N ASP A 105 4.45 1.51 17.94
CA ASP A 105 3.48 0.85 18.83
C ASP A 105 2.04 1.22 18.48
N TYR A 106 1.78 2.47 18.07
CA TYR A 106 0.45 2.87 17.63
C TYR A 106 0.02 2.13 16.37
N LEU A 107 0.94 1.99 15.42
CA LEU A 107 0.69 1.28 14.16
C LEU A 107 0.37 -0.20 14.38
N GLN A 108 1.09 -0.85 15.30
CA GLN A 108 0.85 -2.25 15.65
C GLN A 108 -0.49 -2.44 16.34
N ASN A 109 -0.83 -1.60 17.32
CA ASN A 109 -2.08 -1.70 18.07
C ASN A 109 -3.34 -1.49 17.23
N ILE A 110 -3.28 -0.63 16.20
CA ILE A 110 -4.40 -0.44 15.26
C ILE A 110 -4.39 -1.47 14.12
N ASN A 111 -3.47 -2.44 14.16
CA ASN A 111 -3.30 -3.47 13.13
C ASN A 111 -3.20 -2.84 11.74
N LEU A 112 -2.20 -1.95 11.56
CA LEU A 112 -2.02 -1.22 10.32
C LEU A 112 -1.50 -2.12 9.19
N HIS A 113 -2.16 -2.06 8.06
CA HIS A 113 -1.75 -2.64 6.79
C HIS A 113 -1.48 -1.53 5.77
N MET A 114 -0.44 -1.65 4.99
CA MET A 114 -0.12 -0.74 3.90
C MET A 114 0.11 -1.51 2.61
N PHE A 115 -0.34 -0.94 1.50
CA PHE A 115 0.02 -1.46 0.20
C PHE A 115 1.47 -1.11 -0.11
N SER A 116 2.16 -1.99 -0.77
CA SER A 116 3.44 -1.66 -1.39
C SER A 116 3.41 -2.09 -2.85
N PRO A 117 3.69 -1.20 -3.80
CA PRO A 117 3.80 -1.58 -5.21
C PRO A 117 5.04 -2.43 -5.48
N SER A 118 5.99 -2.42 -4.55
CA SER A 118 7.18 -3.25 -4.56
C SER A 118 7.46 -3.76 -3.15
N PHE A 119 7.84 -5.02 -3.05
CA PHE A 119 8.22 -5.64 -1.79
C PHE A 119 9.62 -6.25 -1.95
N ILE A 120 10.53 -5.88 -1.08
CA ILE A 120 11.88 -6.43 -1.03
C ILE A 120 11.91 -7.40 0.15
N ASP A 121 12.05 -8.70 -0.16
CA ASP A 121 12.23 -9.71 0.86
C ASP A 121 13.71 -9.78 1.26
N TYR A 122 14.08 -9.09 2.31
CA TYR A 122 15.45 -9.10 2.84
C TYR A 122 15.91 -10.46 3.38
N MET A 123 15.02 -11.44 3.47
CA MET A 123 15.37 -12.81 3.82
C MET A 123 15.74 -13.67 2.60
N ASP A 124 15.36 -13.23 1.39
CA ASP A 124 15.71 -13.89 0.13
C ASP A 124 17.23 -13.82 -0.13
N GLU A 125 17.82 -14.95 -0.49
CA GLU A 125 19.26 -15.05 -0.72
C GLU A 125 19.75 -14.21 -1.93
N ASN A 126 18.94 -14.05 -2.98
CA ASN A 126 19.28 -13.21 -4.12
C ASN A 126 19.34 -11.73 -3.73
N VAL A 127 18.38 -11.31 -2.87
CA VAL A 127 18.35 -9.95 -2.32
C VAL A 127 19.59 -9.70 -1.45
N LYS A 128 19.95 -10.64 -0.58
CA LYS A 128 21.16 -10.54 0.25
C LYS A 128 22.42 -10.44 -0.61
N GLN A 129 22.55 -11.29 -1.62
CA GLN A 129 23.70 -11.26 -2.54
C GLN A 129 23.78 -9.95 -3.32
N PHE A 130 22.66 -9.44 -3.80
CA PHE A 130 22.61 -8.13 -4.45
C PHE A 130 23.09 -7.02 -3.50
N ILE A 131 22.59 -6.97 -2.27
CA ILE A 131 22.99 -5.96 -1.28
C ILE A 131 24.49 -6.03 -0.99
N LEU A 132 25.03 -7.22 -0.78
CA LEU A 132 26.47 -7.41 -0.53
C LEU A 132 27.32 -6.93 -1.72
N SER A 133 26.96 -7.31 -2.94
CA SER A 133 27.63 -6.89 -4.16
C SER A 133 27.56 -5.39 -4.38
N TYR A 134 26.40 -4.78 -4.12
CA TYR A 134 26.18 -3.35 -4.23
C TYR A 134 27.07 -2.57 -3.24
N ARG A 135 27.08 -3.00 -1.97
CA ARG A 135 27.95 -2.42 -0.91
C ARG A 135 29.43 -2.53 -1.28
N GLN A 136 29.85 -3.68 -1.81
CA GLN A 136 31.24 -3.87 -2.23
C GLN A 136 31.63 -2.90 -3.34
N GLN A 137 30.75 -2.71 -4.32
CA GLN A 137 31.01 -1.90 -5.52
C GLN A 137 30.90 -0.40 -5.23
N TYR A 138 29.82 0.01 -4.55
CA TYR A 138 29.45 1.44 -4.42
C TYR A 138 29.70 2.04 -3.03
N LYS A 139 30.09 1.21 -2.04
CA LYS A 139 30.36 1.63 -0.65
C LYS A 139 29.18 2.34 0.05
N THR A 140 27.95 2.03 -0.39
CA THR A 140 26.71 2.56 0.15
C THR A 140 25.61 1.51 0.10
N GLU A 141 24.49 1.78 0.77
CA GLU A 141 23.29 0.92 0.76
C GLU A 141 22.51 1.10 -0.56
N PRO A 142 21.98 0.01 -1.14
CA PRO A 142 21.05 0.14 -2.25
C PRO A 142 19.72 0.73 -1.78
N ASP A 143 19.26 1.77 -2.46
CA ASP A 143 17.94 2.33 -2.29
C ASP A 143 16.90 1.61 -3.18
N LYS A 144 15.63 2.01 -3.10
CA LYS A 144 14.54 1.44 -3.92
C LYS A 144 14.81 1.52 -5.44
N TYR A 145 15.56 2.51 -5.88
CA TYR A 145 15.87 2.68 -7.30
C TYR A 145 17.01 1.76 -7.77
N ALA A 146 17.93 1.44 -6.88
CA ALA A 146 18.96 0.43 -7.16
C ALA A 146 18.34 -0.95 -7.41
N PHE A 147 17.38 -1.36 -6.56
CA PHE A 147 16.60 -2.59 -6.77
C PHE A 147 15.81 -2.56 -8.08
N LEU A 148 15.10 -1.44 -8.33
CA LEU A 148 14.32 -1.28 -9.56
C LEU A 148 15.21 -1.33 -10.81
N GLY A 149 16.37 -0.66 -10.76
CA GLY A 149 17.35 -0.66 -11.87
C GLY A 149 17.90 -2.06 -12.14
N TYR A 150 18.20 -2.82 -11.09
CA TYR A 150 18.61 -4.22 -11.22
C TYR A 150 17.51 -5.07 -11.88
N ASP A 151 16.29 -4.99 -11.37
CA ASP A 151 15.15 -5.76 -11.87
C ASP A 151 14.86 -5.48 -13.35
N LEU A 152 14.85 -4.19 -13.73
CA LEU A 152 14.67 -3.78 -15.12
C LEU A 152 15.83 -4.26 -16.02
N GLY A 153 17.06 -4.10 -15.55
CA GLY A 153 18.23 -4.59 -16.26
C GLY A 153 18.16 -6.08 -16.53
N MET A 154 17.88 -6.88 -15.48
CA MET A 154 17.77 -8.33 -15.60
C MET A 154 16.59 -8.75 -16.49
N PHE A 155 15.46 -8.03 -16.43
CA PHE A 155 14.34 -8.27 -17.34
C PHE A 155 14.73 -8.07 -18.79
N PHE A 156 15.32 -6.91 -19.14
CA PHE A 156 15.69 -6.60 -20.51
C PHE A 156 16.83 -7.49 -21.03
N PHE A 157 17.85 -7.77 -20.23
CA PHE A 157 18.90 -8.70 -20.62
C PHE A 157 18.36 -10.10 -20.91
N SER A 158 17.49 -10.60 -20.04
CA SER A 158 16.86 -11.90 -20.25
C SER A 158 15.98 -11.91 -21.52
N ALA A 159 15.29 -10.80 -21.78
CA ALA A 159 14.46 -10.63 -22.96
C ALA A 159 15.31 -10.67 -24.25
N PHE A 160 16.38 -9.88 -24.30
CA PHE A 160 17.29 -9.84 -25.44
C PHE A 160 17.98 -11.18 -25.67
N MET A 161 18.45 -11.84 -24.62
CA MET A 161 19.12 -13.14 -24.74
C MET A 161 18.18 -14.22 -25.26
N LYS A 162 16.90 -14.18 -24.85
CA LYS A 162 15.93 -15.23 -25.20
C LYS A 162 15.23 -15.00 -26.53
N TYR A 163 14.92 -13.75 -26.88
CA TYR A 163 14.07 -13.40 -28.01
C TYR A 163 14.72 -12.43 -29.01
N GLY A 164 15.95 -11.96 -28.76
CA GLY A 164 16.65 -11.01 -29.63
C GLY A 164 16.06 -9.59 -29.57
N LEU A 165 16.43 -8.76 -30.57
CA LEU A 165 16.07 -7.34 -30.62
C LEU A 165 14.57 -7.07 -30.77
N HIS A 166 13.77 -8.06 -31.19
CA HIS A 166 12.33 -7.93 -31.38
C HIS A 166 11.51 -8.64 -30.28
N PHE A 167 12.05 -8.66 -29.06
CA PHE A 167 11.44 -9.32 -27.91
C PHE A 167 10.04 -8.77 -27.55
N GLU A 168 9.72 -7.54 -27.98
CA GLU A 168 8.42 -6.91 -27.75
C GLU A 168 7.24 -7.75 -28.28
N LYS A 169 7.48 -8.57 -29.32
CA LYS A 169 6.48 -9.50 -29.89
C LYS A 169 6.20 -10.69 -28.98
N CYS A 170 7.09 -10.97 -28.04
CA CYS A 170 7.06 -12.13 -27.15
C CYS A 170 6.89 -11.72 -25.68
N VAL A 171 6.61 -10.47 -25.40
CA VAL A 171 6.52 -9.90 -24.04
C VAL A 171 5.46 -10.60 -23.19
N ASP A 172 4.37 -11.04 -23.79
CA ASP A 172 3.29 -11.81 -23.16
C ASP A 172 3.71 -13.21 -22.66
N LYS A 173 4.80 -13.75 -23.22
CA LYS A 173 5.41 -15.05 -22.84
C LYS A 173 6.49 -14.90 -21.76
N MET A 174 6.78 -13.67 -21.40
CA MET A 174 7.81 -13.35 -20.41
C MET A 174 7.22 -13.26 -19.03
N SER A 175 7.82 -13.94 -18.09
CA SER A 175 7.56 -13.81 -16.66
C SER A 175 8.87 -13.98 -15.92
N GLY A 176 9.06 -13.25 -14.85
CA GLY A 176 10.24 -13.38 -14.01
C GLY A 176 9.97 -12.79 -12.63
N ASN A 177 10.42 -13.50 -11.61
CA ASN A 177 10.55 -12.96 -10.27
C ASN A 177 11.96 -12.41 -10.14
N TYR A 178 12.04 -11.15 -9.76
CA TYR A 178 13.29 -10.43 -9.53
C TYR A 178 13.37 -10.05 -8.05
N LEU A 179 14.23 -9.11 -7.68
CA LEU A 179 14.46 -8.78 -6.27
C LEU A 179 13.24 -8.15 -5.56
N GLN A 180 12.49 -7.30 -6.29
CA GLN A 180 11.30 -6.64 -5.74
C GLN A 180 10.08 -6.71 -6.66
N SER A 181 10.26 -7.13 -7.92
CA SER A 181 9.24 -7.02 -8.97
C SER A 181 8.92 -8.37 -9.58
N ASN A 182 7.64 -8.56 -9.91
CA ASN A 182 7.16 -9.70 -10.67
C ASN A 182 6.51 -9.18 -11.94
N TYR A 183 7.21 -9.26 -13.06
CA TYR A 183 6.72 -8.75 -14.34
C TYR A 183 5.87 -9.80 -15.06
N ARG A 184 4.63 -9.42 -15.37
CA ARG A 184 3.72 -10.16 -16.25
C ARG A 184 3.06 -9.18 -17.20
N PHE A 185 3.12 -9.45 -18.48
CA PHE A 185 2.50 -8.63 -19.51
C PHE A 185 1.30 -9.36 -20.09
N ARG A 186 0.23 -8.62 -20.33
CA ARG A 186 -0.96 -9.09 -21.04
C ARG A 186 -1.15 -8.25 -22.28
N LYS A 187 -1.40 -8.90 -23.42
CA LYS A 187 -1.89 -8.24 -24.63
C LYS A 187 -3.34 -7.87 -24.49
#